data_62830c1b46475b03d9807adf67e314d8
#
_entry.id   62830c1b46475b03d9807adf67e314d8
#
_cell.length_a   1.000
_cell.length_b   1.000
_cell.length_c   1.000
_cell.angle_alpha   90.00
_cell.angle_beta   90.00
_cell.angle_gamma   90.00
#
_symmetry.space_group_name_H-M   'P 1'
#
loop_
_entity.id
_entity.type
_entity.pdbx_description
1 polymer ?
#
loop_
_entity_poly.entity_id
_entity_poly.type
_entity_poly.pdbx_seq_one_letter_code
_entity_poly.pdbx_strand_id
1 'polypeptide(L)'
;MKFFKSKQFWILNTLFFVFIFLQILDFPQPFDFPWIFGIGKFLIFVSIPIYISRFDKKRKHKIAISLLYLILIISTYSIPFWKLKANIYLSGIQNDYSQIVETLEKKEHFTIITYKKQGDSLQTNPGDFKSNFTTKELNSIKNFMKDNYYIEIFDERNGIALIYRRFLDNRSGFILCDNQECRARMDSVNLNNEDYYRFNNSWYHFSAR
;
A
#
# COMPACT_ATOMS: atom_id res chain seq x y z
N MET A 1 -11.37 -22.40 31.83
CA MET A 1 -12.44 -22.41 30.79
C MET A 1 -13.54 -21.33 30.94
N LYS A 2 -13.85 -20.78 32.12
CA LYS A 2 -14.90 -19.75 32.30
C LYS A 2 -14.57 -18.40 31.62
N PHE A 3 -13.30 -18.04 31.43
CA PHE A 3 -12.89 -16.75 30.82
C PHE A 3 -13.26 -16.68 29.33
N PHE A 4 -13.04 -17.77 28.58
CA PHE A 4 -13.35 -17.81 27.14
C PHE A 4 -14.86 -17.66 26.80
N LYS A 5 -15.72 -17.93 27.79
CA LYS A 5 -17.18 -17.75 27.64
C LYS A 5 -17.66 -16.37 28.14
N SER A 6 -16.73 -15.51 28.60
CA SER A 6 -17.11 -14.21 29.16
C SER A 6 -17.30 -13.16 28.07
N LYS A 7 -18.25 -12.26 28.26
CA LYS A 7 -18.44 -11.07 27.43
C LYS A 7 -17.15 -10.25 27.30
N GLN A 8 -16.35 -10.21 28.36
CA GLN A 8 -15.07 -9.50 28.42
C GLN A 8 -14.04 -10.05 27.45
N PHE A 9 -13.97 -11.38 27.29
CA PHE A 9 -13.09 -12.03 26.31
C PHE A 9 -13.47 -11.63 24.88
N TRP A 10 -14.75 -11.67 24.55
CA TRP A 10 -15.21 -11.30 23.23
C TRP A 10 -14.93 -9.83 22.88
N ILE A 11 -15.15 -8.90 23.81
CA ILE A 11 -14.86 -7.49 23.60
C ILE A 11 -13.35 -7.27 23.33
N LEU A 12 -12.46 -7.91 24.12
CA LEU A 12 -11.02 -7.79 23.90
C LEU A 12 -10.60 -8.33 22.54
N ASN A 13 -11.12 -9.47 22.13
CA ASN A 13 -10.82 -10.01 20.80
C ASN A 13 -11.35 -9.13 19.69
N THR A 14 -12.55 -8.57 19.84
CA THR A 14 -13.10 -7.61 18.87
C THR A 14 -12.19 -6.40 18.73
N LEU A 15 -11.71 -5.80 19.83
CA LEU A 15 -10.76 -4.68 19.79
C LEU A 15 -9.46 -5.08 19.09
N PHE A 16 -8.94 -6.27 19.36
CA PHE A 16 -7.74 -6.78 18.71
C PHE A 16 -7.94 -7.00 17.21
N PHE A 17 -9.06 -7.60 16.79
CA PHE A 17 -9.38 -7.76 15.36
C PHE A 17 -9.57 -6.42 14.65
N VAL A 18 -10.20 -5.45 15.29
CA VAL A 18 -10.31 -4.08 14.73
C VAL A 18 -8.92 -3.45 14.58
N PHE A 19 -8.02 -3.68 15.54
CA PHE A 19 -6.63 -3.22 15.42
C PHE A 19 -5.93 -3.84 14.20
N ILE A 20 -6.04 -5.16 14.00
CA ILE A 20 -5.48 -5.85 12.82
C ILE A 20 -6.10 -5.28 11.54
N PHE A 21 -7.40 -5.09 11.52
CA PHE A 21 -8.10 -4.53 10.36
C PHE A 21 -7.58 -3.14 10.01
N LEU A 22 -7.37 -2.27 11.00
CA LEU A 22 -6.76 -0.96 10.79
C LEU A 22 -5.30 -1.06 10.28
N GLN A 23 -4.54 -2.08 10.70
CA GLN A 23 -3.21 -2.36 10.16
C GLN A 23 -3.27 -2.71 8.67
N ILE A 24 -4.24 -3.52 8.27
CA ILE A 24 -4.44 -3.89 6.88
C ILE A 24 -4.88 -2.68 6.04
N LEU A 25 -5.75 -1.83 6.54
CA LEU A 25 -6.25 -0.65 5.83
C LEU A 25 -5.22 0.47 5.67
N ASP A 26 -4.16 0.47 6.44
CA ASP A 26 -3.13 1.51 6.44
C ASP A 26 -2.22 1.49 5.19
N PHE A 27 -2.44 0.56 4.24
CA PHE A 27 -1.62 0.43 3.03
C PHE A 27 -2.43 0.05 1.78
N PRO A 28 -2.01 0.46 0.58
CA PRO A 28 -1.51 1.78 0.22
C PRO A 28 -2.55 2.81 0.58
N GLN A 29 -2.17 3.98 0.99
CA GLN A 29 -3.11 4.97 1.51
C GLN A 29 -3.87 5.63 0.36
N PRO A 30 -5.10 5.21 0.05
CA PRO A 30 -5.95 5.94 -0.88
C PRO A 30 -6.60 7.17 -0.22
N PHE A 31 -6.36 7.35 1.10
CA PHE A 31 -7.03 8.39 1.88
C PHE A 31 -6.09 9.58 2.13
N ASP A 32 -6.61 10.78 1.96
CA ASP A 32 -5.91 12.04 2.24
C ASP A 32 -5.57 12.22 3.74
N PHE A 33 -6.02 11.31 4.61
CA PHE A 33 -5.87 11.37 6.07
C PHE A 33 -5.27 10.10 6.69
N PRO A 34 -4.00 9.78 6.40
CA PRO A 34 -3.35 8.58 6.95
C PRO A 34 -3.25 8.58 8.47
N TRP A 35 -3.24 9.75 9.10
CA TRP A 35 -3.18 9.89 10.56
C TRP A 35 -4.42 9.36 11.28
N ILE A 36 -5.59 9.26 10.62
CA ILE A 36 -6.81 8.70 11.21
C ILE A 36 -6.59 7.25 11.63
N PHE A 37 -5.93 6.45 10.80
CA PHE A 37 -5.63 5.06 11.14
C PHE A 37 -4.62 4.97 12.30
N GLY A 38 -3.63 5.86 12.32
CA GLY A 38 -2.68 5.98 13.43
C GLY A 38 -3.37 6.29 14.75
N ILE A 39 -4.26 7.28 14.76
CA ILE A 39 -5.06 7.64 15.94
C ILE A 39 -5.97 6.47 16.34
N GLY A 40 -6.66 5.84 15.39
CA GLY A 40 -7.52 4.68 15.66
C GLY A 40 -6.77 3.53 16.34
N LYS A 41 -5.59 3.18 15.83
CA LYS A 41 -4.70 2.17 16.43
C LYS A 41 -4.25 2.57 17.84
N PHE A 42 -3.86 3.83 18.04
CA PHE A 42 -3.46 4.34 19.34
C PHE A 42 -4.60 4.29 20.35
N LEU A 43 -5.82 4.70 19.97
CA LEU A 43 -6.98 4.64 20.84
C LEU A 43 -7.31 3.20 21.26
N ILE A 44 -7.22 2.24 20.35
CA ILE A 44 -7.42 0.82 20.68
C ILE A 44 -6.32 0.34 21.63
N PHE A 45 -5.07 0.66 21.36
CA PHE A 45 -3.93 0.29 22.20
C PHE A 45 -4.11 0.75 23.65
N VAL A 46 -4.55 2.00 23.86
CA VAL A 46 -4.82 2.55 25.20
C VAL A 46 -6.09 1.97 25.81
N SER A 47 -7.11 1.69 25.01
CA SER A 47 -8.40 1.17 25.50
C SER A 47 -8.29 -0.23 26.09
N ILE A 48 -7.39 -1.08 25.59
CA ILE A 48 -7.23 -2.47 26.06
C ILE A 48 -6.86 -2.53 27.54
N PRO A 49 -5.80 -1.89 28.02
CA PRO A 49 -5.44 -1.93 29.46
C PRO A 49 -6.46 -1.25 30.35
N ILE A 50 -7.10 -0.14 29.88
CA ILE A 50 -8.19 0.52 30.61
C ILE A 50 -9.36 -0.42 30.77
N TYR A 51 -9.76 -1.14 29.74
CA TYR A 51 -10.86 -2.09 29.80
C TYR A 51 -10.52 -3.28 30.71
N ILE A 52 -9.29 -3.81 30.66
CA ILE A 52 -8.82 -4.90 31.52
C ILE A 52 -8.80 -4.46 32.98
N SER A 53 -8.51 -3.20 33.29
CA SER A 53 -8.50 -2.68 34.65
C SER A 53 -9.86 -2.84 35.37
N ARG A 54 -10.97 -2.85 34.61
CA ARG A 54 -12.35 -3.01 35.08
C ARG A 54 -12.74 -4.47 35.34
N PHE A 55 -11.88 -5.45 35.06
CA PHE A 55 -12.22 -6.85 35.28
C PHE A 55 -12.22 -7.15 36.79
N ASP A 56 -13.18 -7.98 37.20
CA ASP A 56 -13.17 -8.55 38.55
C ASP A 56 -12.16 -9.71 38.63
N LYS A 57 -10.87 -9.37 38.68
CA LYS A 57 -9.73 -10.27 38.72
C LYS A 57 -8.66 -9.74 39.68
N LYS A 58 -7.87 -10.66 40.26
CA LYS A 58 -6.68 -10.27 41.03
C LYS A 58 -5.71 -9.46 40.13
N ARG A 59 -5.04 -8.47 40.74
CA ARG A 59 -4.11 -7.54 40.04
C ARG A 59 -3.12 -8.27 39.12
N LYS A 60 -2.53 -9.38 39.60
CA LYS A 60 -1.58 -10.19 38.83
C LYS A 60 -2.18 -10.74 37.50
N HIS A 61 -3.45 -11.15 37.53
CA HIS A 61 -4.12 -11.65 36.31
C HIS A 61 -4.44 -10.52 35.33
N LYS A 62 -4.80 -9.34 35.83
CA LYS A 62 -5.00 -8.15 34.96
C LYS A 62 -3.71 -7.78 34.24
N ILE A 63 -2.59 -7.74 34.97
CA ILE A 63 -1.26 -7.48 34.38
C ILE A 63 -0.91 -8.53 33.33
N ALA A 64 -1.07 -9.82 33.64
CA ALA A 64 -0.76 -10.90 32.70
C ALA A 64 -1.61 -10.82 31.41
N ILE A 65 -2.90 -10.53 31.51
CA ILE A 65 -3.77 -10.35 30.36
C ILE A 65 -3.36 -9.13 29.55
N SER A 66 -3.05 -7.99 30.20
CA SER A 66 -2.58 -6.78 29.53
C SER A 66 -1.27 -7.03 28.77
N LEU A 67 -0.30 -7.69 29.37
CA LEU A 67 0.96 -8.06 28.74
C LEU A 67 0.75 -8.99 27.55
N LEU A 68 -0.16 -9.98 27.67
CA LEU A 68 -0.48 -10.86 26.57
C LEU A 68 -0.98 -10.08 25.35
N TYR A 69 -1.96 -9.19 25.54
CA TYR A 69 -2.50 -8.39 24.43
C TYR A 69 -1.47 -7.39 23.89
N LEU A 70 -0.62 -6.83 24.74
CA LEU A 70 0.49 -5.97 24.31
C LEU A 70 1.47 -6.74 23.40
N ILE A 71 1.88 -7.95 23.82
CA ILE A 71 2.74 -8.81 23.00
C ILE A 71 2.06 -9.17 21.68
N LEU A 72 0.77 -9.53 21.71
CA LEU A 72 0.02 -9.83 20.48
C LEU A 72 -0.01 -8.63 19.53
N ILE A 73 -0.27 -7.42 20.03
CA ILE A 73 -0.25 -6.19 19.22
C ILE A 73 1.14 -5.94 18.64
N ILE A 74 2.19 -6.02 19.44
CA ILE A 74 3.57 -5.84 18.98
C ILE A 74 3.91 -6.87 17.91
N SER A 75 3.52 -8.13 18.10
CA SER A 75 3.73 -9.20 17.11
C SER A 75 3.07 -8.92 15.77
N THR A 76 1.95 -8.17 15.73
CA THR A 76 1.31 -7.81 14.45
C THR A 76 2.18 -6.90 13.59
N TYR A 77 3.08 -6.12 14.18
CA TYR A 77 4.02 -5.29 13.41
C TYR A 77 5.09 -6.11 12.69
N SER A 78 5.36 -7.33 13.15
CA SER A 78 6.26 -8.27 12.46
C SER A 78 5.60 -8.95 11.25
N ILE A 79 4.28 -8.86 11.11
CA ILE A 79 3.56 -9.45 9.98
C ILE A 79 3.54 -8.43 8.84
N PRO A 80 4.07 -8.76 7.67
CA PRO A 80 4.10 -7.84 6.53
C PRO A 80 2.71 -7.72 5.86
N PHE A 81 1.71 -7.20 6.58
CA PHE A 81 0.35 -7.00 6.07
C PHE A 81 0.32 -6.17 4.78
N TRP A 82 1.28 -5.28 4.59
CA TRP A 82 1.41 -4.51 3.37
C TRP A 82 1.63 -5.40 2.13
N LYS A 83 2.37 -6.53 2.27
CA LYS A 83 2.56 -7.50 1.17
C LYS A 83 1.25 -8.15 0.78
N LEU A 84 0.46 -8.59 1.77
CA LEU A 84 -0.86 -9.19 1.51
C LEU A 84 -1.78 -8.21 0.79
N LYS A 85 -1.84 -6.97 1.28
CA LYS A 85 -2.68 -5.94 0.69
C LYS A 85 -2.23 -5.53 -0.71
N ALA A 86 -0.93 -5.40 -0.93
CA ALA A 86 -0.40 -5.10 -2.24
C ALA A 86 -0.69 -6.22 -3.26
N ASN A 87 -0.65 -7.49 -2.83
CA ASN A 87 -1.06 -8.61 -3.69
C ASN A 87 -2.54 -8.52 -4.06
N ILE A 88 -3.43 -8.24 -3.09
CA ILE A 88 -4.87 -8.08 -3.33
C ILE A 88 -5.10 -6.90 -4.29
N TYR A 89 -4.43 -5.78 -4.04
CA TYR A 89 -4.53 -4.58 -4.87
C TYR A 89 -4.08 -4.86 -6.31
N LEU A 90 -2.89 -5.44 -6.49
CA LEU A 90 -2.36 -5.78 -7.81
C LEU A 90 -3.26 -6.74 -8.58
N SER A 91 -3.83 -7.76 -7.90
CA SER A 91 -4.75 -8.69 -8.55
C SER A 91 -6.04 -8.01 -9.04
N GLY A 92 -6.50 -6.96 -8.33
CA GLY A 92 -7.68 -6.18 -8.72
C GLY A 92 -7.45 -5.28 -9.94
N ILE A 93 -6.23 -4.75 -10.10
CA ILE A 93 -5.93 -3.79 -11.19
C ILE A 93 -5.34 -4.45 -12.45
N GLN A 94 -5.03 -5.74 -12.44
CA GLN A 94 -4.33 -6.40 -13.56
C GLN A 94 -5.02 -6.22 -14.90
N ASN A 95 -6.36 -6.27 -14.95
CA ASN A 95 -7.11 -6.12 -16.20
C ASN A 95 -7.09 -4.68 -16.73
N ASP A 96 -7.29 -3.70 -15.86
CA ASP A 96 -7.28 -2.29 -16.24
C ASP A 96 -5.88 -1.85 -16.64
N TYR A 97 -4.89 -2.43 -15.98
CA TYR A 97 -3.50 -2.14 -16.23
C TYR A 97 -3.01 -2.67 -17.58
N SER A 98 -3.41 -3.87 -17.99
CA SER A 98 -2.98 -4.44 -19.27
C SER A 98 -3.33 -3.54 -20.46
N GLN A 99 -4.49 -2.88 -20.45
CA GLN A 99 -4.91 -1.94 -21.46
C GLN A 99 -4.03 -0.68 -21.51
N ILE A 100 -3.65 -0.17 -20.33
CA ILE A 100 -2.80 1.03 -20.22
C ILE A 100 -1.38 0.70 -20.67
N VAL A 101 -0.83 -0.45 -20.25
CA VAL A 101 0.51 -0.91 -20.68
C VAL A 101 0.56 -1.04 -22.19
N GLU A 102 -0.38 -1.73 -22.80
CA GLU A 102 -0.42 -1.87 -24.25
C GLU A 102 -0.45 -0.51 -24.98
N THR A 103 -1.12 0.48 -24.38
CA THR A 103 -1.14 1.85 -24.91
C THR A 103 0.21 2.54 -24.74
N LEU A 104 0.89 2.35 -23.61
CA LEU A 104 2.16 2.97 -23.30
C LEU A 104 3.32 2.32 -24.08
N GLU A 105 3.35 1.00 -24.21
CA GLU A 105 4.37 0.24 -24.94
C GLU A 105 4.40 0.57 -26.44
N LYS A 106 3.24 0.92 -27.01
CA LYS A 106 3.14 1.36 -28.40
C LYS A 106 3.74 2.75 -28.66
N LYS A 107 4.08 3.47 -27.60
CA LYS A 107 4.59 4.84 -27.69
C LYS A 107 6.08 4.85 -27.38
N GLU A 108 6.87 5.04 -28.44
CA GLU A 108 8.28 5.31 -28.28
C GLU A 108 8.46 6.64 -27.52
N HIS A 109 9.21 6.60 -26.40
CA HIS A 109 9.66 7.80 -25.66
C HIS A 109 8.61 8.60 -24.89
N PHE A 110 7.88 7.99 -23.96
CA PHE A 110 7.30 8.80 -22.89
C PHE A 110 8.26 8.77 -21.67
N THR A 111 8.50 9.94 -21.06
CA THR A 111 9.40 9.98 -19.90
C THR A 111 8.61 9.94 -18.60
N ILE A 112 7.67 10.84 -18.40
CA ILE A 112 6.87 10.94 -17.17
C ILE A 112 5.49 11.48 -17.49
N ILE A 113 4.46 10.82 -16.93
CA ILE A 113 3.06 11.29 -16.92
C ILE A 113 2.68 11.56 -15.48
N THR A 114 2.30 12.79 -15.15
CA THR A 114 1.87 13.18 -13.82
C THR A 114 0.40 13.52 -13.82
N TYR A 115 -0.38 12.93 -12.90
CA TYR A 115 -1.76 13.30 -12.66
C TYR A 115 -1.86 14.36 -11.58
N LYS A 116 -2.46 15.49 -11.89
CA LYS A 116 -2.77 16.56 -10.93
C LYS A 116 -4.23 16.48 -10.50
N LYS A 117 -4.44 16.09 -9.23
CA LYS A 117 -5.77 16.05 -8.61
C LYS A 117 -6.42 17.44 -8.63
N GLN A 118 -5.65 18.49 -8.37
CA GLN A 118 -6.09 19.88 -8.49
C GLN A 118 -6.15 20.27 -9.97
N GLY A 119 -7.36 20.32 -10.52
CA GLY A 119 -7.62 20.62 -11.92
C GLY A 119 -7.89 19.39 -12.81
N ASP A 120 -7.93 18.18 -12.24
CA ASP A 120 -8.26 16.91 -12.94
C ASP A 120 -7.54 16.79 -14.30
N SER A 121 -6.22 16.99 -14.32
CA SER A 121 -5.43 17.10 -15.54
C SER A 121 -4.20 16.22 -15.54
N LEU A 122 -3.77 15.79 -16.73
CA LEU A 122 -2.45 15.18 -16.93
C LEU A 122 -1.42 16.24 -17.28
N GLN A 123 -0.26 16.12 -16.68
CA GLN A 123 0.95 16.85 -17.07
C GLN A 123 2.01 15.85 -17.56
N THR A 124 2.74 16.30 -18.55
CA THR A 124 3.83 15.55 -19.17
C THR A 124 5.01 16.47 -19.34
N ASN A 125 6.22 15.93 -19.47
CA ASN A 125 7.37 16.75 -19.75
C ASN A 125 7.15 17.54 -21.06
N PRO A 126 7.44 18.84 -21.06
CA PRO A 126 7.21 19.68 -22.23
C PRO A 126 8.13 19.26 -23.38
N GLY A 127 7.62 18.57 -24.33
CA GLY A 127 8.33 18.18 -25.56
C GLY A 127 7.82 16.89 -26.17
N ASP A 128 7.51 15.88 -25.36
CA ASP A 128 7.41 14.50 -25.87
C ASP A 128 5.99 13.98 -26.05
N PHE A 129 5.01 14.57 -25.37
CA PHE A 129 3.79 13.84 -25.08
C PHE A 129 2.55 14.20 -25.90
N LYS A 130 2.31 15.46 -26.19
CA LYS A 130 1.05 15.86 -26.86
C LYS A 130 0.93 15.38 -28.30
N SER A 131 2.07 15.11 -28.95
CA SER A 131 2.09 14.67 -30.35
C SER A 131 1.85 13.18 -30.55
N ASN A 132 2.08 12.36 -29.50
CA ASN A 132 2.10 10.90 -29.62
C ASN A 132 0.85 10.18 -29.09
N PHE A 133 0.01 10.87 -28.32
CA PHE A 133 -1.21 10.29 -27.73
C PHE A 133 -2.48 10.93 -28.27
N THR A 134 -3.45 10.12 -28.61
CA THR A 134 -4.79 10.60 -28.93
C THR A 134 -5.53 11.07 -27.69
N THR A 135 -6.53 11.94 -27.85
CA THR A 135 -7.38 12.40 -26.72
C THR A 135 -8.03 11.24 -25.97
N LYS A 136 -8.39 10.15 -26.68
CA LYS A 136 -8.98 8.96 -26.07
C LYS A 136 -7.98 8.23 -25.18
N GLU A 137 -6.73 8.04 -25.63
CA GLU A 137 -5.66 7.42 -24.86
C GLU A 137 -5.33 8.24 -23.61
N LEU A 138 -5.22 9.57 -23.74
CA LEU A 138 -5.00 10.46 -22.61
C LEU A 138 -6.11 10.38 -21.57
N ASN A 139 -7.36 10.34 -21.98
CA ASN A 139 -8.48 10.18 -21.07
C ASN A 139 -8.47 8.81 -20.39
N SER A 140 -8.11 7.74 -21.08
CA SER A 140 -7.97 6.41 -20.48
C SER A 140 -6.87 6.39 -19.43
N ILE A 141 -5.69 6.94 -19.71
CA ILE A 141 -4.58 7.05 -18.76
C ILE A 141 -4.99 7.89 -17.54
N LYS A 142 -5.65 9.03 -17.79
CA LYS A 142 -6.14 9.91 -16.72
C LYS A 142 -7.10 9.17 -15.77
N ASN A 143 -8.11 8.51 -16.33
CA ASN A 143 -9.09 7.76 -15.54
C ASN A 143 -8.42 6.64 -14.76
N PHE A 144 -7.52 5.87 -15.39
CA PHE A 144 -6.76 4.83 -14.72
C PHE A 144 -5.96 5.38 -13.52
N MET A 145 -5.22 6.48 -13.71
CA MET A 145 -4.45 7.10 -12.62
C MET A 145 -5.35 7.59 -11.50
N LYS A 146 -6.47 8.23 -11.84
CA LYS A 146 -7.44 8.76 -10.89
C LYS A 146 -8.10 7.64 -10.07
N ASP A 147 -8.61 6.62 -10.74
CA ASP A 147 -9.38 5.54 -10.11
C ASP A 147 -8.49 4.63 -9.25
N ASN A 148 -7.21 4.52 -9.61
CA ASN A 148 -6.23 3.71 -8.88
C ASN A 148 -5.28 4.54 -8.00
N TYR A 149 -5.53 5.84 -7.84
CA TYR A 149 -4.76 6.75 -6.98
C TYR A 149 -3.29 6.89 -7.36
N TYR A 150 -2.92 6.68 -8.62
CA TYR A 150 -1.57 6.95 -9.09
C TYR A 150 -1.35 8.43 -9.34
N ILE A 151 -0.16 8.90 -9.01
CA ILE A 151 0.26 10.29 -9.20
C ILE A 151 1.24 10.45 -10.36
N GLU A 152 2.06 9.44 -10.62
CA GLU A 152 3.03 9.45 -11.73
C GLU A 152 3.11 8.06 -12.39
N ILE A 153 3.30 8.07 -13.70
CA ILE A 153 3.72 6.89 -14.49
C ILE A 153 4.99 7.30 -15.22
N PHE A 154 6.03 6.49 -15.18
CA PHE A 154 7.25 6.75 -15.93
C PHE A 154 7.86 5.48 -16.53
N ASP A 155 8.58 5.67 -17.64
CA ASP A 155 9.34 4.62 -18.29
C ASP A 155 10.61 4.33 -17.49
N GLU A 156 10.78 3.11 -17.02
CA GLU A 156 11.91 2.66 -16.21
C GLU A 156 12.72 1.62 -16.98
N ARG A 157 13.50 2.08 -17.99
CA ARG A 157 14.44 1.23 -18.74
C ARG A 157 13.89 -0.20 -19.00
N ASN A 158 12.94 -0.30 -19.90
CA ASN A 158 12.25 -1.54 -20.28
C ASN A 158 11.23 -2.05 -19.23
N GLY A 159 10.67 -1.13 -18.46
CA GLY A 159 9.56 -1.41 -17.54
C GLY A 159 8.75 -0.15 -17.29
N ILE A 160 7.57 -0.31 -16.69
CA ILE A 160 6.68 0.81 -16.40
C ILE A 160 6.53 0.94 -14.89
N ALA A 161 6.90 2.10 -14.35
CA ALA A 161 6.74 2.42 -12.95
C ALA A 161 5.47 3.23 -12.69
N LEU A 162 4.69 2.79 -11.73
CA LEU A 162 3.46 3.40 -11.25
C LEU A 162 3.65 3.92 -9.84
N ILE A 163 3.67 5.24 -9.66
CA ILE A 163 3.89 5.89 -8.37
C ILE A 163 2.54 6.25 -7.76
N TYR A 164 2.26 5.74 -6.56
CA TYR A 164 1.07 6.10 -5.80
C TYR A 164 1.37 7.06 -4.64
N ARG A 165 2.64 7.21 -4.24
CA ARG A 165 3.05 8.11 -3.15
C ARG A 165 4.34 8.83 -3.49
N ARG A 166 4.33 10.15 -3.25
CA ARG A 166 5.52 10.99 -3.31
C ARG A 166 5.52 11.94 -2.12
N PHE A 167 6.61 11.95 -1.36
CA PHE A 167 6.81 12.90 -0.27
C PHE A 167 8.28 13.35 -0.28
N LEU A 168 8.52 14.62 -0.60
CA LEU A 168 9.84 15.13 -0.91
C LEU A 168 10.49 14.28 -2.02
N ASP A 169 11.67 13.71 -1.78
CA ASP A 169 12.38 12.85 -2.72
C ASP A 169 11.99 11.36 -2.62
N ASN A 170 11.17 11.02 -1.60
CA ASN A 170 10.74 9.64 -1.38
C ASN A 170 9.59 9.29 -2.31
N ARG A 171 9.73 8.18 -3.03
CA ARG A 171 8.71 7.64 -3.94
C ARG A 171 8.38 6.22 -3.55
N SER A 172 7.11 5.87 -3.61
CA SER A 172 6.65 4.48 -3.45
C SER A 172 5.71 4.13 -4.58
N GLY A 173 5.88 2.94 -5.11
CA GLY A 173 5.12 2.51 -6.28
C GLY A 173 5.33 1.05 -6.64
N PHE A 174 4.84 0.71 -7.82
CA PHE A 174 5.02 -0.60 -8.42
C PHE A 174 5.77 -0.46 -9.74
N ILE A 175 6.59 -1.43 -10.08
CA ILE A 175 7.26 -1.54 -11.37
C ILE A 175 6.77 -2.82 -12.03
N LEU A 176 6.27 -2.70 -13.24
CA LEU A 176 6.08 -3.83 -14.14
C LEU A 176 7.32 -3.99 -15.02
N CYS A 177 7.89 -5.18 -14.98
CA CYS A 177 8.93 -5.62 -15.88
C CYS A 177 8.36 -6.66 -16.85
N ASP A 178 8.19 -6.31 -18.09
CA ASP A 178 7.70 -7.18 -19.16
C ASP A 178 8.82 -8.02 -19.78
N ASN A 179 10.08 -7.56 -19.72
CA ASN A 179 11.23 -8.22 -20.30
C ASN A 179 12.25 -8.74 -19.25
N GLN A 180 13.17 -9.59 -19.72
CA GLN A 180 14.14 -10.25 -18.87
C GLN A 180 15.20 -9.28 -18.30
N GLU A 181 15.57 -8.26 -19.03
CA GLU A 181 16.59 -7.27 -18.61
C GLU A 181 16.09 -6.46 -17.40
N CYS A 182 14.85 -5.93 -17.47
CA CYS A 182 14.23 -5.26 -16.36
C CYS A 182 14.15 -6.17 -15.12
N ARG A 183 13.69 -7.42 -15.30
CA ARG A 183 13.59 -8.39 -14.19
C ARG A 183 14.94 -8.66 -13.55
N ALA A 184 15.97 -8.93 -14.34
CA ALA A 184 17.31 -9.19 -13.81
C ALA A 184 17.86 -7.99 -13.02
N ARG A 185 17.64 -6.77 -13.52
CA ARG A 185 17.99 -5.54 -12.81
C ARG A 185 17.22 -5.41 -11.50
N MET A 186 15.90 -5.56 -11.52
CA MET A 186 15.09 -5.44 -10.32
C MET A 186 15.37 -6.54 -9.29
N ASP A 187 15.66 -7.76 -9.73
CA ASP A 187 16.07 -8.84 -8.84
C ASP A 187 17.41 -8.55 -8.17
N SER A 188 18.38 -7.95 -8.90
CA SER A 188 19.67 -7.54 -8.33
C SER A 188 19.52 -6.44 -7.28
N VAL A 189 18.62 -5.50 -7.48
CA VAL A 189 18.31 -4.43 -6.51
C VAL A 189 17.57 -5.00 -5.30
N ASN A 190 16.59 -5.90 -5.52
CA ASN A 190 15.81 -6.52 -4.45
C ASN A 190 16.68 -7.35 -3.48
N LEU A 191 17.74 -8.00 -3.98
CA LEU A 191 18.69 -8.75 -3.14
C LEU A 191 19.49 -7.86 -2.18
N ASN A 192 19.68 -6.59 -2.53
CA ASN A 192 20.55 -5.66 -1.82
C ASN A 192 19.79 -4.58 -1.04
N ASN A 193 18.46 -4.50 -1.17
CA ASN A 193 17.68 -3.39 -0.62
C ASN A 193 16.30 -3.85 -0.12
N GLU A 194 16.05 -3.70 1.19
CA GLU A 194 14.77 -4.04 1.83
C GLU A 194 13.60 -3.17 1.33
N ASP A 195 13.88 -2.05 0.68
CA ASP A 195 12.88 -1.15 0.12
C ASP A 195 12.25 -1.68 -1.19
N TYR A 196 12.78 -2.80 -1.73
CA TYR A 196 12.25 -3.47 -2.91
C TYR A 196 11.67 -4.83 -2.56
N TYR A 197 10.57 -5.19 -3.20
CA TYR A 197 9.92 -6.47 -3.00
C TYR A 197 9.30 -7.00 -4.29
N ARG A 198 9.68 -8.23 -4.66
CA ARG A 198 9.11 -8.92 -5.80
C ARG A 198 7.80 -9.62 -5.41
N PHE A 199 6.71 -9.33 -6.12
CA PHE A 199 5.41 -9.98 -5.92
C PHE A 199 5.25 -11.25 -6.76
N ASN A 200 5.64 -11.16 -8.03
CA ASN A 200 5.56 -12.27 -8.99
C ASN A 200 6.64 -12.10 -10.07
N ASN A 201 6.52 -12.82 -11.18
CA ASN A 201 7.53 -12.81 -12.24
C ASN A 201 7.69 -11.46 -12.95
N SER A 202 6.73 -10.55 -12.83
CA SER A 202 6.74 -9.28 -13.56
C SER A 202 6.58 -8.05 -12.67
N TRP A 203 6.05 -8.20 -11.45
CA TRP A 203 5.71 -7.08 -10.59
C TRP A 203 6.64 -6.94 -9.39
N TYR A 204 7.11 -5.73 -9.19
CA TYR A 204 7.95 -5.31 -8.06
C TYR A 204 7.31 -4.12 -7.37
N HIS A 205 7.41 -4.08 -6.05
CA HIS A 205 7.12 -2.89 -5.24
C HIS A 205 8.44 -2.22 -4.87
N PHE A 206 8.44 -0.90 -4.80
CA PHE A 206 9.57 -0.14 -4.28
C PHE A 206 9.11 0.99 -3.38
N SER A 207 9.96 1.33 -2.43
CA SER A 207 9.81 2.48 -1.53
C SER A 207 11.18 3.15 -1.41
N ALA A 208 11.51 3.99 -2.38
CA ALA A 208 12.76 4.76 -2.35
C ALA A 208 12.66 5.86 -1.29
N ARG A 209 13.63 5.90 -0.39
CA ARG A 209 13.81 6.93 0.64
C ARG A 209 14.78 7.99 0.18
#